data_739f0cd159c9d78d8331fe7b3cc2b6e0
#
_entry.id   739f0cd159c9d78d8331fe7b3cc2b6e0
#
_cell.length_a   1.000
_cell.length_b   1.000
_cell.length_c   1.000
_cell.angle_alpha   90.00
_cell.angle_beta   90.00
_cell.angle_gamma   90.00
#
_symmetry.space_group_name_H-M   'P 1'
#
loop_
_entity.id
_entity.type
_entity.pdbx_description
1 polymer ?
#
loop_
_entity_poly.entity_id
_entity_poly.type
_entity_poly.pdbx_seq_one_letter_code
_entity_poly.pdbx_strand_id
1 'polypeptide(L)'
;TKFASGAWMVILLIPYMAFAFSRIKNHYNITARQLDKQSSTFVPGVIDHMTVIPISGLHPGVMDAIAYAKTISTNITLCYVEVNKTATEEMILKCQSAVPSIKLQILPSPYRSIISPMIEYIDKLRNESPHRLITVIIPEFITSRWYHNFLHNQTALWLMAFLRNKKRVIVTSIRYHLE
;
A
#
# COMPACT_ATOMS: atom_id res chain seq x y z
N THR A 1 -3.78 39.02 44.92
CA THR A 1 -3.31 37.62 45.19
C THR A 1 -2.85 36.97 43.92
N LYS A 2 -1.64 36.38 43.86
CA LYS A 2 -1.01 35.76 42.70
C LYS A 2 -1.86 34.64 42.07
N PHE A 3 -2.88 34.17 42.75
CA PHE A 3 -3.83 33.17 42.26
C PHE A 3 -4.68 33.71 41.10
N ALA A 4 -5.12 34.95 41.20
CA ALA A 4 -5.91 35.63 40.14
C ALA A 4 -5.05 35.99 38.90
N SER A 5 -3.70 35.98 39.03
CA SER A 5 -2.76 36.31 37.96
C SER A 5 -2.36 35.09 37.11
N GLY A 6 -3.13 33.98 37.13
CA GLY A 6 -2.91 32.81 36.25
C GLY A 6 -2.33 31.56 36.90
N ALA A 7 -2.00 31.59 38.22
CA ALA A 7 -1.46 30.39 38.91
C ALA A 7 -2.45 29.23 38.92
N TRP A 8 -3.75 29.47 38.84
CA TRP A 8 -4.78 28.41 38.72
C TRP A 8 -4.64 27.56 37.45
N MET A 9 -4.11 28.15 36.35
CA MET A 9 -3.88 27.41 35.10
C MET A 9 -2.85 26.30 35.29
N VAL A 10 -1.81 26.55 36.08
CA VAL A 10 -0.74 25.57 36.34
C VAL A 10 -1.31 24.39 37.17
N ILE A 11 -2.21 24.68 38.13
CA ILE A 11 -2.84 23.66 38.96
C ILE A 11 -3.73 22.73 38.14
N LEU A 12 -4.34 23.20 37.06
CA LEU A 12 -5.14 22.38 36.14
C LEU A 12 -4.24 21.69 35.08
N LEU A 13 -3.21 22.38 34.62
CA LEU A 13 -2.35 21.91 33.55
C LEU A 13 -1.52 20.67 34.01
N ILE A 14 -0.96 20.70 35.23
CA ILE A 14 -0.15 19.61 35.75
C ILE A 14 -0.93 18.28 35.86
N PRO A 15 -2.11 18.21 36.47
CA PRO A 15 -2.91 16.98 36.50
C PRO A 15 -3.34 16.53 35.10
N TYR A 16 -3.71 17.47 34.22
CA TYR A 16 -4.05 17.17 32.83
C TYR A 16 -2.88 16.51 32.09
N MET A 17 -1.68 17.08 32.19
CA MET A 17 -0.48 16.50 31.59
C MET A 17 -0.14 15.13 32.19
N ALA A 18 -0.23 14.99 33.52
CA ALA A 18 0.00 13.71 34.17
C ALA A 18 -0.98 12.64 33.70
N PHE A 19 -2.26 13.02 33.55
CA PHE A 19 -3.27 12.13 32.98
C PHE A 19 -2.97 11.77 31.51
N ALA A 20 -2.62 12.75 30.68
CA ALA A 20 -2.26 12.52 29.28
C ALA A 20 -1.06 11.58 29.16
N PHE A 21 0.02 11.81 29.92
CA PHE A 21 1.19 10.93 29.92
C PHE A 21 0.88 9.53 30.45
N SER A 22 0.02 9.40 31.44
CA SER A 22 -0.43 8.10 31.95
C SER A 22 -1.20 7.31 30.91
N ARG A 23 -2.07 7.98 30.13
CA ARG A 23 -2.80 7.36 28.99
C ARG A 23 -1.84 6.89 27.91
N ILE A 24 -0.86 7.73 27.54
CA ILE A 24 0.17 7.38 26.56
C ILE A 24 0.99 6.19 27.04
N LYS A 25 1.50 6.21 28.28
CA LYS A 25 2.26 5.11 28.88
C LYS A 25 1.46 3.80 28.88
N ASN A 26 0.18 3.86 29.25
CA ASN A 26 -0.67 2.67 29.26
C ASN A 26 -0.87 2.10 27.85
N HIS A 27 -1.05 2.97 26.84
CA HIS A 27 -1.14 2.55 25.45
C HIS A 27 0.14 1.82 25.00
N TYR A 28 1.32 2.36 25.30
CA TYR A 28 2.61 1.72 24.98
C TYR A 28 2.79 0.38 25.70
N ASN A 29 2.38 0.28 26.95
CA ASN A 29 2.46 -0.97 27.71
C ASN A 29 1.55 -2.08 27.13
N ILE A 30 0.35 -1.71 26.68
CA ILE A 30 -0.58 -2.65 26.03
C ILE A 30 0.04 -3.14 24.70
N THR A 31 0.58 -2.23 23.90
CA THR A 31 1.22 -2.56 22.63
C THR A 31 2.46 -3.46 22.84
N ALA A 32 3.30 -3.14 23.83
CA ALA A 32 4.47 -3.96 24.16
C ALA A 32 4.06 -5.40 24.55
N ARG A 33 3.04 -5.55 25.41
CA ARG A 33 2.54 -6.87 25.82
C ARG A 33 1.93 -7.67 24.65
N GLN A 34 1.30 -7.01 23.68
CA GLN A 34 0.76 -7.66 22.48
C GLN A 34 1.88 -8.17 21.58
N LEU A 35 2.97 -7.38 21.41
CA LEU A 35 4.14 -7.78 20.63
C LEU A 35 4.88 -8.95 21.28
N ASP A 36 5.04 -8.92 22.59
CA ASP A 36 5.75 -9.96 23.35
C ASP A 36 5.02 -11.31 23.28
N LYS A 37 3.70 -11.32 23.40
CA LYS A 37 2.88 -12.53 23.25
C LYS A 37 2.93 -13.13 21.84
N GLN A 38 3.06 -12.31 20.82
CA GLN A 38 3.14 -12.80 19.43
C GLN A 38 4.53 -13.33 19.08
N SER A 39 5.59 -12.79 19.68
CA SER A 39 6.97 -13.20 19.39
C SER A 39 7.30 -14.61 19.91
N SER A 40 6.69 -15.03 21.01
CA SER A 40 6.96 -16.34 21.64
C SER A 40 6.34 -17.54 20.89
N THR A 41 5.39 -17.32 19.96
CA THR A 41 4.67 -18.40 19.26
C THR A 41 4.91 -18.36 17.74
N PHE A 42 5.63 -17.38 17.21
CA PHE A 42 5.84 -17.22 15.79
C PHE A 42 7.05 -18.02 15.31
N VAL A 43 6.78 -19.11 14.62
CA VAL A 43 7.79 -19.85 13.85
C VAL A 43 7.70 -19.34 12.41
N PRO A 44 8.78 -18.76 11.85
CA PRO A 44 8.81 -18.37 10.45
C PRO A 44 8.59 -19.62 9.56
N GLY A 45 7.46 -19.69 8.92
CA GLY A 45 7.12 -20.74 7.96
C GLY A 45 7.10 -20.21 6.52
N VAL A 46 6.97 -21.11 5.56
CA VAL A 46 6.72 -20.73 4.16
C VAL A 46 5.33 -20.08 4.07
N ILE A 47 5.31 -18.82 3.67
CA ILE A 47 4.08 -18.05 3.52
C ILE A 47 3.68 -18.10 2.05
N ASP A 48 2.41 -18.43 1.77
CA ASP A 48 1.84 -18.22 0.43
C ASP A 48 1.91 -16.73 0.11
N HIS A 49 2.73 -16.36 -0.86
CA HIS A 49 3.04 -15.00 -1.21
C HIS A 49 2.64 -14.70 -2.65
N MET A 50 1.86 -13.66 -2.83
CA MET A 50 1.41 -13.17 -4.13
C MET A 50 1.81 -11.72 -4.33
N THR A 51 2.28 -11.40 -5.51
CA THR A 51 2.62 -10.02 -5.89
C THR A 51 1.63 -9.49 -6.91
N VAL A 52 1.11 -8.30 -6.65
CA VAL A 52 0.16 -7.57 -7.50
C VAL A 52 0.83 -6.28 -7.95
N ILE A 53 0.85 -6.05 -9.27
CA ILE A 53 1.44 -4.84 -9.86
C ILE A 53 0.34 -4.09 -10.61
N PRO A 54 -0.15 -2.96 -10.11
CA PRO A 54 -1.05 -2.10 -10.86
C PRO A 54 -0.30 -1.47 -12.03
N ILE A 55 -0.87 -1.58 -13.23
CA ILE A 55 -0.29 -1.03 -14.45
C ILE A 55 -1.31 -0.18 -15.20
N SER A 56 -0.84 0.90 -15.82
CA SER A 56 -1.60 1.70 -16.78
C SER A 56 -1.02 1.59 -18.20
N GLY A 57 0.18 1.03 -18.34
CA GLY A 57 0.90 0.81 -19.59
C GLY A 57 2.13 -0.07 -19.34
N LEU A 58 2.71 -0.61 -20.41
CA LEU A 58 4.01 -1.28 -20.35
C LEU A 58 5.10 -0.28 -20.71
N HIS A 59 5.87 0.14 -19.73
CA HIS A 59 6.98 1.07 -19.83
C HIS A 59 8.15 0.56 -18.97
N PRO A 60 9.37 1.10 -19.12
CA PRO A 60 10.54 0.59 -18.40
C PRO A 60 10.34 0.45 -16.89
N GLY A 61 9.71 1.41 -16.23
CA GLY A 61 9.45 1.32 -14.78
C GLY A 61 8.52 0.17 -14.37
N VAL A 62 7.62 -0.29 -15.27
CA VAL A 62 6.83 -1.53 -15.03
C VAL A 62 7.72 -2.76 -15.20
N MET A 63 8.64 -2.75 -16.16
CA MET A 63 9.59 -3.85 -16.34
C MET A 63 10.51 -4.01 -15.13
N ASP A 64 10.99 -2.92 -14.56
CA ASP A 64 11.76 -2.93 -13.31
C ASP A 64 10.94 -3.47 -12.14
N ALA A 65 9.66 -3.08 -12.06
CA ALA A 65 8.75 -3.61 -11.05
C ALA A 65 8.51 -5.13 -11.21
N ILE A 66 8.40 -5.61 -12.43
CA ILE A 66 8.29 -7.04 -12.75
C ILE A 66 9.60 -7.78 -12.39
N ALA A 67 10.75 -7.22 -12.73
CA ALA A 67 12.05 -7.79 -12.41
C ALA A 67 12.19 -7.94 -10.89
N TYR A 68 11.88 -6.91 -10.14
CA TYR A 68 11.87 -6.97 -8.67
C TYR A 68 10.85 -7.96 -8.15
N ALA A 69 9.62 -7.99 -8.68
CA ALA A 69 8.59 -8.93 -8.26
C ALA A 69 9.04 -10.40 -8.39
N LYS A 70 9.77 -10.73 -9.45
CA LYS A 70 10.33 -12.08 -9.68
C LYS A 70 11.36 -12.49 -8.62
N THR A 71 11.99 -11.55 -7.93
CA THR A 71 12.93 -11.88 -6.84
C THR A 71 12.24 -12.26 -5.53
N ILE A 72 10.99 -11.80 -5.33
CA ILE A 72 10.27 -11.96 -4.06
C ILE A 72 9.09 -12.93 -4.13
N SER A 73 8.57 -13.22 -5.32
CA SER A 73 7.40 -14.10 -5.48
C SER A 73 7.41 -14.81 -6.84
N THR A 74 6.94 -16.04 -6.84
CA THR A 74 6.66 -16.80 -8.07
C THR A 74 5.26 -16.54 -8.60
N ASN A 75 4.35 -16.05 -7.76
CA ASN A 75 2.96 -15.75 -8.11
C ASN A 75 2.79 -14.26 -8.32
N ILE A 76 2.90 -13.82 -9.58
CA ILE A 76 2.85 -12.41 -9.96
C ILE A 76 1.62 -12.18 -10.83
N THR A 77 0.87 -11.13 -10.54
CA THR A 77 -0.29 -10.70 -11.33
C THR A 77 -0.17 -9.22 -11.66
N LEU A 78 -0.22 -8.90 -12.94
CA LEU A 78 -0.41 -7.53 -13.41
C LEU A 78 -1.89 -7.18 -13.35
N CYS A 79 -2.23 -6.04 -12.79
CA CYS A 79 -3.61 -5.56 -12.71
C CYS A 79 -3.78 -4.31 -13.55
N TYR A 80 -4.62 -4.40 -14.57
CA TYR A 80 -5.01 -3.30 -15.43
C TYR A 80 -6.46 -2.93 -15.19
N VAL A 81 -6.72 -1.65 -14.97
CA VAL A 81 -8.09 -1.14 -14.79
C VAL A 81 -8.64 -0.73 -16.15
N GLU A 82 -9.73 -1.36 -16.57
CA GLU A 82 -10.39 -1.08 -17.85
C GLU A 82 -11.12 0.26 -17.79
N VAL A 83 -10.56 1.26 -18.49
CA VAL A 83 -11.20 2.57 -18.69
C VAL A 83 -11.81 2.65 -20.09
N ASN A 84 -11.22 1.97 -21.08
CA ASN A 84 -11.62 1.94 -22.46
C ASN A 84 -11.34 0.56 -23.07
N LYS A 85 -12.31 -0.04 -23.74
CA LYS A 85 -12.20 -1.39 -24.33
C LYS A 85 -11.08 -1.51 -25.36
N THR A 86 -10.95 -0.55 -26.28
CA THR A 86 -9.91 -0.58 -27.30
C THR A 86 -8.50 -0.55 -26.70
N ALA A 87 -8.28 0.34 -25.71
CA ALA A 87 -7.01 0.40 -25.00
C ALA A 87 -6.73 -0.90 -24.19
N THR A 88 -7.78 -1.56 -23.71
CA THR A 88 -7.65 -2.83 -22.98
C THR A 88 -7.20 -3.95 -23.92
N GLU A 89 -7.77 -4.04 -25.13
CA GLU A 89 -7.36 -5.04 -26.13
C GLU A 89 -5.91 -4.86 -26.55
N GLU A 90 -5.49 -3.62 -26.81
CA GLU A 90 -4.07 -3.33 -27.08
C GLU A 90 -3.15 -3.71 -25.91
N MET A 91 -3.60 -3.48 -24.67
CA MET A 91 -2.82 -3.83 -23.49
C MET A 91 -2.66 -5.35 -23.36
N ILE A 92 -3.71 -6.12 -23.63
CA ILE A 92 -3.67 -7.59 -23.63
C ILE A 92 -2.60 -8.08 -24.61
N LEU A 93 -2.64 -7.58 -25.86
CA LEU A 93 -1.68 -7.96 -26.89
C LEU A 93 -0.23 -7.59 -26.50
N LYS A 94 -0.04 -6.40 -25.96
CA LYS A 94 1.30 -5.95 -25.46
C LYS A 94 1.80 -6.84 -24.31
N CYS A 95 0.95 -7.19 -23.35
CA CYS A 95 1.34 -8.07 -22.25
C CYS A 95 1.63 -9.48 -22.74
N GLN A 96 0.85 -10.02 -23.66
CA GLN A 96 1.08 -11.35 -24.23
C GLN A 96 2.42 -11.45 -24.99
N SER A 97 2.81 -10.39 -25.68
CA SER A 97 4.07 -10.36 -26.41
C SER A 97 5.29 -10.09 -25.50
N ALA A 98 5.18 -9.20 -24.52
CA ALA A 98 6.31 -8.77 -23.70
C ALA A 98 6.54 -9.64 -22.46
N VAL A 99 5.46 -10.13 -21.83
CA VAL A 99 5.52 -10.86 -20.55
C VAL A 99 4.52 -12.03 -20.50
N PRO A 100 4.60 -13.00 -21.44
CA PRO A 100 3.60 -14.07 -21.59
C PRO A 100 3.46 -14.97 -20.36
N SER A 101 4.50 -15.04 -19.53
CA SER A 101 4.51 -15.88 -18.30
C SER A 101 3.82 -15.26 -17.11
N ILE A 102 3.37 -14.00 -17.21
CA ILE A 102 2.76 -13.28 -16.08
C ILE A 102 1.26 -13.11 -16.35
N LYS A 103 0.46 -13.43 -15.34
CA LYS A 103 -1.00 -13.29 -15.43
C LYS A 103 -1.38 -11.81 -15.50
N LEU A 104 -2.21 -11.45 -16.50
CA LEU A 104 -2.86 -10.14 -16.58
C LEU A 104 -4.30 -10.28 -16.06
N GLN A 105 -4.64 -9.49 -15.05
CA GLN A 105 -5.98 -9.36 -14.52
C GLN A 105 -6.58 -8.01 -14.94
N ILE A 106 -7.67 -8.06 -15.66
CA ILE A 106 -8.42 -6.86 -16.05
C ILE A 106 -9.49 -6.61 -15.02
N LEU A 107 -9.54 -5.38 -14.51
CA LEU A 107 -10.49 -4.93 -13.50
C LEU A 107 -11.48 -3.95 -14.16
N PRO A 108 -12.77 -4.30 -14.25
CA PRO A 108 -13.76 -3.39 -14.83
C PRO A 108 -13.95 -2.15 -13.96
N SER A 109 -14.05 -0.97 -14.58
CA SER A 109 -14.27 0.29 -13.89
C SER A 109 -15.39 1.11 -14.54
N PRO A 110 -16.64 0.86 -14.17
CA PRO A 110 -17.78 1.58 -14.75
C PRO A 110 -17.76 3.08 -14.47
N TYR A 111 -17.11 3.51 -13.40
CA TYR A 111 -17.03 4.92 -12.97
C TYR A 111 -15.65 5.56 -13.26
N ARG A 112 -14.83 4.96 -14.10
CA ARG A 112 -13.45 5.41 -14.39
C ARG A 112 -12.58 5.63 -13.13
N SER A 113 -12.92 4.98 -12.04
CA SER A 113 -12.11 4.99 -10.81
C SER A 113 -11.04 3.91 -10.90
N ILE A 114 -9.80 4.24 -10.62
CA ILE A 114 -8.69 3.27 -10.59
C ILE A 114 -8.59 2.62 -9.21
N ILE A 115 -8.90 3.37 -8.17
CA ILE A 115 -8.66 2.97 -6.78
C ILE A 115 -9.65 1.90 -6.32
N SER A 116 -10.96 2.11 -6.54
CA SER A 116 -11.99 1.21 -6.03
C SER A 116 -11.87 -0.23 -6.56
N PRO A 117 -11.75 -0.48 -7.90
CA PRO A 117 -11.61 -1.83 -8.42
C PRO A 117 -10.34 -2.54 -7.90
N MET A 118 -9.26 -1.77 -7.68
CA MET A 118 -8.01 -2.30 -7.16
C MET A 118 -8.14 -2.74 -5.71
N ILE A 119 -8.79 -1.92 -4.87
CA ILE A 119 -9.05 -2.24 -3.47
C ILE A 119 -9.96 -3.46 -3.36
N GLU A 120 -11.05 -3.52 -4.15
CA GLU A 120 -11.98 -4.65 -4.18
C GLU A 120 -11.28 -5.94 -4.60
N TYR A 121 -10.40 -5.87 -5.59
CA TYR A 121 -9.63 -7.03 -6.04
C TYR A 121 -8.68 -7.54 -4.95
N ILE A 122 -7.97 -6.64 -4.27
CA ILE A 122 -7.09 -7.02 -3.16
C ILE A 122 -7.88 -7.59 -1.99
N ASP A 123 -9.04 -7.03 -1.67
CA ASP A 123 -9.91 -7.58 -0.63
C ASP A 123 -10.45 -8.96 -0.99
N LYS A 124 -10.83 -9.19 -2.25
CA LYS A 124 -11.20 -10.50 -2.77
C LYS A 124 -10.08 -11.52 -2.57
N LEU A 125 -8.85 -11.19 -2.99
CA LEU A 125 -7.68 -12.07 -2.82
C LEU A 125 -7.40 -12.41 -1.36
N ARG A 126 -7.59 -11.44 -0.45
CA ARG A 126 -7.43 -11.64 1.00
C ARG A 126 -8.51 -12.57 1.58
N ASN A 127 -9.73 -12.44 1.10
CA ASN A 127 -10.86 -13.27 1.57
C ASN A 127 -10.74 -14.71 1.05
N GLU A 128 -10.24 -14.90 -0.17
CA GLU A 128 -9.99 -16.23 -0.75
C GLU A 128 -8.90 -17.00 0.02
N SER A 129 -7.89 -16.29 0.53
CA SER A 129 -6.78 -16.89 1.27
C SER A 129 -6.34 -16.01 2.43
N PRO A 130 -6.95 -16.15 3.62
CA PRO A 130 -6.68 -15.29 4.79
C PRO A 130 -5.23 -15.33 5.29
N HIS A 131 -4.49 -16.40 4.97
CA HIS A 131 -3.09 -16.58 5.36
C HIS A 131 -2.08 -16.06 4.32
N ARG A 132 -2.55 -15.73 3.12
CA ARG A 132 -1.72 -15.22 2.04
C ARG A 132 -1.17 -13.83 2.36
N LEU A 133 0.10 -13.62 2.06
CA LEU A 133 0.73 -12.31 2.06
C LEU A 133 0.64 -11.72 0.66
N ILE A 134 0.11 -10.52 0.54
CA ILE A 134 -0.03 -9.83 -0.74
C ILE A 134 0.92 -8.64 -0.74
N THR A 135 1.86 -8.61 -1.69
CA THR A 135 2.70 -7.44 -1.93
C THR A 135 2.17 -6.68 -3.14
N VAL A 136 1.81 -5.42 -2.93
CA VAL A 136 1.41 -4.52 -4.01
C VAL A 136 2.61 -3.65 -4.36
N ILE A 137 3.14 -3.81 -5.59
CA ILE A 137 4.27 -3.04 -6.09
C ILE A 137 3.73 -1.96 -7.01
N ILE A 138 3.91 -0.70 -6.63
CA ILE A 138 3.42 0.46 -7.38
C ILE A 138 4.59 1.07 -8.14
N PRO A 139 4.60 1.00 -9.50
CA PRO A 139 5.57 1.72 -10.30
C PRO A 139 5.29 3.23 -10.23
N GLU A 140 6.28 4.01 -9.82
CA GLU A 140 6.17 5.47 -9.72
C GLU A 140 7.16 6.13 -10.68
N PHE A 141 6.69 7.15 -11.41
CA PHE A 141 7.57 7.99 -12.22
C PHE A 141 8.02 9.21 -11.41
N ILE A 142 9.32 9.44 -11.41
CA ILE A 142 9.87 10.68 -10.87
C ILE A 142 10.25 11.56 -12.06
N THR A 143 9.55 12.68 -12.17
CA THR A 143 9.93 13.76 -13.09
C THR A 143 10.98 14.65 -12.42
N SER A 144 11.86 15.27 -13.21
CA SER A 144 12.94 16.15 -12.72
C SER A 144 12.45 17.35 -11.90
N ARG A 145 11.16 17.68 -11.96
CA ARG A 145 10.56 18.79 -11.20
C ARG A 145 9.62 18.26 -10.14
N TRP A 146 9.93 18.45 -8.85
CA TRP A 146 9.23 17.92 -7.69
C TRP A 146 7.72 18.25 -7.62
N TYR A 147 7.29 19.42 -8.11
CA TYR A 147 5.89 19.85 -8.11
C TYR A 147 5.03 19.13 -9.16
N HIS A 148 5.61 18.61 -10.26
CA HIS A 148 4.89 17.77 -11.22
C HIS A 148 4.50 16.42 -10.61
N ASN A 149 5.34 15.87 -9.73
CA ASN A 149 5.05 14.61 -9.04
C ASN A 149 3.80 14.71 -8.15
N PHE A 150 3.59 15.88 -7.51
CA PHE A 150 2.45 16.08 -6.63
C PHE A 150 1.10 16.09 -7.40
N LEU A 151 1.07 16.60 -8.62
CA LEU A 151 -0.14 16.69 -9.44
C LEU A 151 -0.49 15.36 -10.15
N HIS A 152 0.51 14.58 -10.56
CA HIS A 152 0.28 13.38 -11.38
C HIS A 152 0.27 12.07 -10.60
N ASN A 153 0.79 12.02 -9.38
CA ASN A 153 0.95 10.78 -8.61
C ASN A 153 -0.10 10.59 -7.49
N GLN A 154 -1.18 11.36 -7.52
CA GLN A 154 -2.22 11.31 -6.48
C GLN A 154 -2.87 9.93 -6.36
N THR A 155 -3.10 9.24 -7.48
CA THR A 155 -3.71 7.89 -7.48
C THR A 155 -2.85 6.88 -6.73
N ALA A 156 -1.52 6.92 -6.94
CA ALA A 156 -0.58 6.05 -6.25
C ALA A 156 -0.55 6.34 -4.73
N LEU A 157 -0.54 7.61 -4.35
CA LEU A 157 -0.57 8.04 -2.94
C LEU A 157 -1.85 7.58 -2.22
N TRP A 158 -3.01 7.77 -2.85
CA TRP A 158 -4.28 7.31 -2.30
C TRP A 158 -4.35 5.79 -2.19
N LEU A 159 -3.91 5.08 -3.23
CA LEU A 159 -3.85 3.62 -3.21
C LEU A 159 -2.96 3.12 -2.07
N MET A 160 -1.76 3.69 -1.90
CA MET A 160 -0.87 3.38 -0.78
C MET A 160 -1.53 3.64 0.57
N ALA A 161 -2.19 4.80 0.74
CA ALA A 161 -2.86 5.16 1.98
C ALA A 161 -3.97 4.18 2.36
N PHE A 162 -4.81 3.78 1.40
CA PHE A 162 -5.89 2.82 1.63
C PHE A 162 -5.37 1.41 1.91
N LEU A 163 -4.31 0.98 1.24
CA LEU A 163 -3.77 -0.36 1.41
C LEU A 163 -2.93 -0.52 2.68
N ARG A 164 -2.30 0.56 3.17
CA ARG A 164 -1.42 0.55 4.36
C ARG A 164 -2.11 -0.01 5.61
N ASN A 165 -3.41 0.21 5.76
CA ASN A 165 -4.17 -0.23 6.93
C ASN A 165 -4.71 -1.66 6.80
N LYS A 166 -4.46 -2.33 5.66
CA LYS A 166 -4.96 -3.69 5.45
C LYS A 166 -3.97 -4.72 6.01
N LYS A 167 -4.48 -5.63 6.83
CA LYS A 167 -3.66 -6.71 7.38
C LYS A 167 -3.13 -7.62 6.26
N ARG A 168 -1.88 -8.05 6.36
CA ARG A 168 -1.18 -8.93 5.39
C ARG A 168 -1.06 -8.35 3.98
N VAL A 169 -1.10 -7.04 3.86
CA VAL A 169 -0.79 -6.32 2.63
C VAL A 169 0.48 -5.52 2.85
N ILE A 170 1.48 -5.75 2.01
CA ILE A 170 2.71 -4.97 1.92
C ILE A 170 2.57 -4.05 0.72
N VAL A 171 2.91 -2.80 0.87
CA VAL A 171 2.93 -1.84 -0.25
C VAL A 171 4.36 -1.37 -0.44
N THR A 172 4.86 -1.52 -1.65
CA THR A 172 6.21 -1.12 -2.06
C THR A 172 6.09 -0.24 -3.30
N SER A 173 6.83 0.86 -3.36
CA SER A 173 6.95 1.65 -4.58
C SER A 173 8.31 1.44 -5.24
N ILE A 174 8.32 1.36 -6.57
CA ILE A 174 9.53 1.34 -7.38
C ILE A 174 9.56 2.61 -8.20
N ARG A 175 10.61 3.39 -7.99
CA ARG A 175 10.76 4.71 -8.59
C ARG A 175 11.61 4.62 -9.85
N TYR A 176 11.04 5.07 -10.95
CA TYR A 176 11.75 5.19 -12.22
C TYR A 176 12.01 6.67 -12.51
N HIS A 177 13.28 7.02 -12.70
CA HIS A 177 13.68 8.39 -13.03
C HIS A 177 13.59 8.60 -14.54
N LEU A 178 12.79 9.58 -14.94
CA LEU A 178 12.77 10.05 -16.33
C LEU A 178 13.95 11.02 -16.51
N GLU A 179 14.84 10.70 -17.45
CA GLU A 179 15.94 11.57 -17.86
C GLU A 179 15.44 12.79 -18.64
#